data_6a493da8d974f5051bd7e008894574c2
#
_entry.id   6a493da8d974f5051bd7e008894574c2
#
_cell.length_a   1.000
_cell.length_b   1.000
_cell.length_c   1.000
_cell.angle_alpha   90.00
_cell.angle_beta   90.00
_cell.angle_gamma   90.00
#
_symmetry.space_group_name_H-M   'P 1'
#
loop_
_entity.id
_entity.type
_entity.pdbx_description
1 polymer ?
#
loop_
_entity_poly.entity_id
_entity_poly.type
_entity_poly.pdbx_seq_one_letter_code
_entity_poly.pdbx_strand_id
1 'polypeptide(L)'
;ALINPMGSPDTMPVQEAYQQEAFFKGFTEGYNTMDALASLAFGIIVIHTLHNLGLKNPKDVAYGTLKAGIVVLILMGIIYSFLAYIGACSLGQFALSANGGIALAQISTYYFGSFGHILLALTVTIACLKTSIGLITACSTTFSELYPNSFSYRTYAFIFTIVSFLIANVGLTSIIFLAIPILMLLYPLAITLIILAFISAIFGYHRYVYSCLLYTSPSP
;
A
#
# COMPACT_ATOMS: atom_id res chain seq x y z
N ALA A 1 -3.76 20.46 -13.40
CA ALA A 1 -2.48 20.39 -12.68
C ALA A 1 -1.30 20.14 -13.64
N LEU A 2 -1.32 19.11 -14.48
CA LEU A 2 -0.23 18.81 -15.43
C LEU A 2 -0.05 19.88 -16.52
N ILE A 3 -1.14 20.44 -17.02
CA ILE A 3 -1.14 21.46 -18.10
C ILE A 3 -0.82 22.85 -17.55
N ASN A 4 -1.24 23.14 -16.33
CA ASN A 4 -1.00 24.41 -15.66
C ASN A 4 -0.51 24.13 -14.22
N PRO A 5 0.79 23.87 -14.03
CA PRO A 5 1.35 23.52 -12.72
C PRO A 5 1.32 24.74 -11.78
N MET A 6 1.18 24.49 -10.48
CA MET A 6 1.19 25.53 -9.42
C MET A 6 2.55 26.20 -9.26
N GLY A 7 3.61 25.58 -9.73
CA GLY A 7 4.98 26.09 -9.73
C GLY A 7 5.88 25.14 -10.52
N SER A 8 7.08 25.62 -10.89
CA SER A 8 8.08 24.79 -11.57
C SER A 8 8.95 24.09 -10.52
N PRO A 9 9.05 22.76 -10.53
CA PRO A 9 9.90 22.02 -9.58
C PRO A 9 11.35 22.52 -9.54
N ASP A 10 11.87 22.98 -10.70
CA ASP A 10 13.25 23.47 -10.87
C ASP A 10 13.56 24.75 -10.10
N THR A 11 12.55 25.53 -9.74
CA THR A 11 12.70 26.84 -9.06
C THR A 11 12.51 26.74 -7.53
N MET A 12 12.19 25.55 -7.03
CA MET A 12 11.87 25.36 -5.63
C MET A 12 13.07 24.85 -4.85
N PRO A 13 13.23 25.27 -3.58
CA PRO A 13 14.30 24.74 -2.74
C PRO A 13 14.08 23.25 -2.50
N VAL A 14 15.10 22.45 -2.85
CA VAL A 14 15.08 21.01 -2.54
C VAL A 14 15.12 20.84 -1.02
N GLN A 15 14.20 20.05 -0.48
CA GLN A 15 14.19 19.73 0.95
C GLN A 15 15.52 19.08 1.36
N GLU A 16 16.00 19.39 2.54
CA GLU A 16 17.30 18.88 3.06
C GLU A 16 17.42 17.36 2.96
N ALA A 17 16.32 16.65 3.23
CA ALA A 17 16.27 15.18 3.14
C ALA A 17 16.52 14.60 1.73
N TYR A 18 16.40 15.42 0.67
CA TYR A 18 16.59 15.01 -0.73
C TYR A 18 17.83 15.62 -1.38
N GLN A 19 18.62 16.41 -0.65
CA GLN A 19 19.78 17.10 -1.25
C GLN A 19 20.93 16.17 -1.59
N GLN A 20 21.19 15.14 -0.80
CA GLN A 20 22.34 14.26 -0.97
C GLN A 20 22.01 12.88 -1.53
N GLU A 21 20.88 12.30 -1.16
CA GLU A 21 20.50 10.92 -1.52
C GLU A 21 19.05 10.82 -2.02
N ALA A 22 18.65 11.69 -2.95
CA ALA A 22 17.28 11.79 -3.43
C ALA A 22 16.69 10.45 -3.90
N PHE A 23 17.49 9.61 -4.57
CA PHE A 23 17.02 8.30 -5.04
C PHE A 23 16.72 7.35 -3.88
N PHE A 24 17.63 7.21 -2.92
CA PHE A 24 17.42 6.32 -1.78
C PHE A 24 16.32 6.81 -0.87
N LYS A 25 16.21 8.12 -0.69
CA LYS A 25 15.11 8.73 0.07
C LYS A 25 13.77 8.47 -0.62
N GLY A 26 13.68 8.72 -1.93
CA GLY A 26 12.47 8.42 -2.70
C GLY A 26 12.10 6.92 -2.68
N PHE A 27 13.09 6.05 -2.75
CA PHE A 27 12.90 4.60 -2.62
C PHE A 27 12.34 4.22 -1.24
N THR A 28 12.87 4.80 -0.17
CA THR A 28 12.40 4.55 1.20
C THR A 28 10.97 5.07 1.41
N GLU A 29 10.65 6.25 0.86
CA GLU A 29 9.29 6.78 0.92
C GLU A 29 8.30 5.90 0.11
N GLY A 30 8.70 5.43 -1.08
CA GLY A 30 7.92 4.46 -1.84
C GLY A 30 7.72 3.14 -1.10
N TYR A 31 8.73 2.71 -0.35
CA TYR A 31 8.67 1.55 0.51
C TYR A 31 7.63 1.73 1.65
N ASN A 32 7.49 2.93 2.19
CA ASN A 32 6.54 3.25 3.25
C ASN A 32 5.06 3.35 2.80
N THR A 33 4.76 3.17 1.50
CA THR A 33 3.38 3.26 0.98
C THR A 33 2.46 2.11 1.38
N MET A 34 2.97 1.07 2.04
CA MET A 34 2.23 -0.13 2.48
C MET A 34 1.70 -1.03 1.36
N ASP A 35 1.94 -0.72 0.10
CA ASP A 35 1.38 -1.45 -1.04
C ASP A 35 1.92 -2.89 -1.13
N ALA A 36 3.19 -3.11 -0.77
CA ALA A 36 3.78 -4.44 -0.79
C ALA A 36 3.11 -5.39 0.22
N LEU A 37 2.83 -4.91 1.45
CA LEU A 37 2.12 -5.69 2.45
C LEU A 37 0.65 -5.90 2.06
N ALA A 38 0.01 -4.87 1.53
CA ALA A 38 -1.35 -4.96 1.01
C ALA A 38 -1.45 -5.98 -0.14
N SER A 39 -0.47 -6.02 -1.04
CA SER A 39 -0.45 -6.97 -2.16
C SER A 39 -0.37 -8.42 -1.69
N LEU A 40 0.37 -8.71 -0.62
CA LEU A 40 0.40 -10.04 -0.01
C LEU A 40 -0.99 -10.43 0.54
N ALA A 41 -1.66 -9.50 1.24
CA ALA A 41 -3.00 -9.73 1.76
C ALA A 41 -4.04 -9.92 0.64
N PHE A 42 -3.98 -9.10 -0.42
CA PHE A 42 -4.88 -9.21 -1.56
C PHE A 42 -4.59 -10.40 -2.48
N GLY A 43 -3.41 -11.00 -2.40
CA GLY A 43 -3.01 -12.16 -3.21
C GLY A 43 -4.01 -13.31 -3.10
N ILE A 44 -4.50 -13.60 -1.89
CA ILE A 44 -5.50 -14.66 -1.68
C ILE A 44 -6.82 -14.35 -2.40
N ILE A 45 -7.26 -13.08 -2.38
CA ILE A 45 -8.49 -12.66 -3.07
C ILE A 45 -8.33 -12.79 -4.59
N VAL A 46 -7.17 -12.44 -5.13
CA VAL A 46 -6.86 -12.58 -6.56
C VAL A 46 -6.94 -14.04 -6.97
N ILE A 47 -6.34 -14.95 -6.21
CA ILE A 47 -6.39 -16.40 -6.48
C ILE A 47 -7.83 -16.90 -6.45
N HIS A 48 -8.61 -16.58 -5.43
CA HIS A 48 -10.02 -16.96 -5.36
C HIS A 48 -10.83 -16.41 -6.54
N THR A 49 -10.56 -15.17 -6.95
CA THR A 49 -11.23 -14.55 -8.09
C THR A 49 -10.91 -15.29 -9.40
N LEU A 50 -9.65 -15.66 -9.62
CA LEU A 50 -9.23 -16.42 -10.79
C LEU A 50 -9.86 -17.84 -10.81
N HIS A 51 -9.97 -18.50 -9.67
CA HIS A 51 -10.68 -19.76 -9.54
C HIS A 51 -12.17 -19.63 -9.88
N ASN A 52 -12.82 -18.57 -9.42
CA ASN A 52 -14.21 -18.27 -9.74
C ASN A 52 -14.43 -17.96 -11.24
N LEU A 53 -13.42 -17.41 -11.91
CA LEU A 53 -13.41 -17.20 -13.36
C LEU A 53 -13.17 -18.48 -14.16
N GLY A 54 -13.02 -19.64 -13.49
CA GLY A 54 -12.87 -20.95 -14.13
C GLY A 54 -11.43 -21.42 -14.34
N LEU A 55 -10.43 -20.65 -13.93
CA LEU A 55 -9.02 -21.04 -14.01
C LEU A 55 -8.68 -22.00 -12.84
N LYS A 56 -8.70 -23.30 -13.11
CA LYS A 56 -8.44 -24.35 -12.11
C LYS A 56 -7.01 -24.89 -12.13
N ASN A 57 -6.34 -24.75 -13.27
CA ASN A 57 -4.97 -25.24 -13.42
C ASN A 57 -3.98 -24.27 -12.75
N PRO A 58 -3.08 -24.73 -11.86
CA PRO A 58 -2.12 -23.87 -11.16
C PRO A 58 -1.26 -23.01 -12.11
N LYS A 59 -0.90 -23.52 -13.28
CA LYS A 59 -0.12 -22.75 -14.26
C LYS A 59 -0.91 -21.57 -14.84
N ASP A 60 -2.20 -21.78 -15.13
CA ASP A 60 -3.06 -20.74 -15.69
C ASP A 60 -3.38 -19.67 -14.65
N VAL A 61 -3.57 -20.07 -13.38
CA VAL A 61 -3.72 -19.15 -12.25
C VAL A 61 -2.46 -18.32 -12.06
N ALA A 62 -1.28 -18.94 -12.05
CA ALA A 62 -0.02 -18.23 -11.93
C ALA A 62 0.20 -17.23 -13.07
N TYR A 63 -0.06 -17.64 -14.31
CA TYR A 63 0.06 -16.78 -15.49
C TYR A 63 -0.95 -15.62 -15.46
N GLY A 64 -2.19 -15.88 -15.07
CA GLY A 64 -3.23 -14.86 -14.88
C GLY A 64 -2.86 -13.84 -13.81
N THR A 65 -2.33 -14.30 -12.68
CA THR A 65 -1.85 -13.44 -11.59
C THR A 65 -0.68 -12.58 -12.05
N LEU A 66 0.30 -13.17 -12.76
CA LEU A 66 1.44 -12.43 -13.28
C LEU A 66 1.02 -11.32 -14.26
N LYS A 67 0.13 -11.65 -15.20
CA LYS A 67 -0.38 -10.68 -16.17
C LYS A 67 -1.14 -9.54 -15.50
N ALA A 68 -2.01 -9.84 -14.55
CA ALA A 68 -2.71 -8.84 -13.76
C ALA A 68 -1.73 -7.97 -12.97
N GLY A 69 -0.72 -8.58 -12.35
CA GLY A 69 0.33 -7.88 -11.58
C GLY A 69 1.12 -6.89 -12.44
N ILE A 70 1.51 -7.25 -13.66
CA ILE A 70 2.22 -6.34 -14.58
C ILE A 70 1.35 -5.13 -14.93
N VAL A 71 0.07 -5.33 -15.23
CA VAL A 71 -0.86 -4.22 -15.51
C VAL A 71 -0.98 -3.29 -14.32
N VAL A 72 -1.16 -3.85 -13.11
CA VAL A 72 -1.24 -3.08 -11.88
C VAL A 72 0.05 -2.29 -11.64
N LEU A 73 1.22 -2.90 -11.82
CA LEU A 73 2.52 -2.25 -11.64
C LEU A 73 2.68 -1.03 -12.56
N ILE A 74 2.32 -1.16 -13.83
CA ILE A 74 2.38 -0.06 -14.80
C ILE A 74 1.41 1.07 -14.40
N LEU A 75 0.16 0.74 -14.09
CA LEU A 75 -0.85 1.73 -13.72
C LEU A 75 -0.48 2.45 -12.43
N MET A 76 -0.04 1.73 -11.40
CA MET A 76 0.40 2.33 -10.14
C MET A 76 1.63 3.20 -10.32
N GLY A 77 2.61 2.75 -11.12
CA GLY A 77 3.79 3.57 -11.46
C GLY A 77 3.41 4.90 -12.09
N ILE A 78 2.47 4.91 -13.03
CA ILE A 78 1.97 6.12 -13.66
C ILE A 78 1.26 7.03 -12.63
N ILE A 79 0.36 6.47 -11.81
CA ILE A 79 -0.40 7.22 -10.82
C ILE A 79 0.54 7.85 -9.79
N TYR A 80 1.48 7.10 -9.22
CA TYR A 80 2.42 7.63 -8.23
C TYR A 80 3.36 8.67 -8.82
N SER A 81 3.81 8.50 -10.07
CA SER A 81 4.62 9.51 -10.75
C SER A 81 3.89 10.84 -10.90
N PHE A 82 2.61 10.79 -11.28
CA PHE A 82 1.79 11.99 -11.38
C PHE A 82 1.49 12.63 -10.02
N LEU A 83 1.22 11.82 -9.00
CA LEU A 83 0.99 12.32 -7.64
C LEU A 83 2.25 12.98 -7.07
N ALA A 84 3.41 12.37 -7.26
CA ALA A 84 4.70 12.94 -6.83
C ALA A 84 5.00 14.27 -7.54
N TYR A 85 4.77 14.33 -8.86
CA TYR A 85 4.94 15.55 -9.63
C TYR A 85 4.02 16.67 -9.16
N ILE A 86 2.72 16.39 -8.99
CA ILE A 86 1.74 17.36 -8.52
C ILE A 86 2.05 17.82 -7.09
N GLY A 87 2.48 16.88 -6.23
CA GLY A 87 2.92 17.18 -4.87
C GLY A 87 4.14 18.11 -4.86
N ALA A 88 5.13 17.85 -5.70
CA ALA A 88 6.29 18.73 -5.84
C ALA A 88 5.89 20.13 -6.32
N CYS A 89 5.06 20.23 -7.35
CA CYS A 89 4.56 21.52 -7.86
C CYS A 89 3.75 22.31 -6.82
N SER A 90 3.11 21.64 -5.86
CA SER A 90 2.28 22.31 -4.84
C SER A 90 3.10 23.16 -3.86
N LEU A 91 4.37 22.83 -3.66
CA LEU A 91 5.29 23.59 -2.81
C LEU A 91 5.55 25.01 -3.30
N GLY A 92 5.23 25.33 -4.54
CA GLY A 92 5.27 26.70 -5.06
C GLY A 92 4.18 27.63 -4.54
N GLN A 93 3.11 27.06 -3.99
CA GLN A 93 1.96 27.82 -3.49
C GLN A 93 1.68 27.54 -2.01
N PHE A 94 2.03 26.38 -1.52
CA PHE A 94 1.70 25.91 -0.17
C PHE A 94 2.96 25.48 0.57
N ALA A 95 3.01 25.72 1.88
CA ALA A 95 4.03 25.15 2.74
C ALA A 95 3.86 23.62 2.87
N LEU A 96 4.91 22.94 3.26
CA LEU A 96 4.89 21.49 3.49
C LEU A 96 3.78 21.11 4.48
N SER A 97 2.87 20.27 4.04
CA SER A 97 1.72 19.83 4.82
C SER A 97 2.12 18.68 5.79
N ALA A 98 1.44 18.58 6.93
CA ALA A 98 1.68 17.54 7.93
C ALA A 98 1.40 16.11 7.41
N ASN A 99 0.54 15.97 6.40
CA ASN A 99 0.27 14.70 5.73
C ASN A 99 -0.26 14.93 4.30
N GLY A 100 -0.22 13.86 3.48
CA GLY A 100 -0.66 13.91 2.09
C GLY A 100 -2.15 14.23 1.88
N GLY A 101 -3.00 13.92 2.86
CA GLY A 101 -4.43 14.25 2.79
C GLY A 101 -4.68 15.75 2.78
N ILE A 102 -3.95 16.50 3.61
CA ILE A 102 -4.01 17.95 3.67
C ILE A 102 -3.47 18.56 2.35
N ALA A 103 -2.34 18.05 1.87
CA ALA A 103 -1.77 18.50 0.60
C ALA A 103 -2.75 18.32 -0.57
N LEU A 104 -3.38 17.15 -0.69
CA LEU A 104 -4.38 16.89 -1.72
C LEU A 104 -5.61 17.80 -1.60
N ALA A 105 -6.05 18.11 -0.38
CA ALA A 105 -7.15 19.03 -0.14
C ALA A 105 -6.81 20.46 -0.63
N GLN A 106 -5.61 20.95 -0.32
CA GLN A 106 -5.13 22.25 -0.79
C GLN A 106 -5.02 22.31 -2.32
N ILE A 107 -4.43 21.27 -2.93
CA ILE A 107 -4.30 21.15 -4.39
C ILE A 107 -5.69 21.14 -5.07
N SER A 108 -6.61 20.33 -4.54
CA SER A 108 -7.96 20.22 -5.07
C SER A 108 -8.73 21.54 -5.01
N THR A 109 -8.58 22.27 -3.90
CA THR A 109 -9.19 23.59 -3.72
C THR A 109 -8.58 24.62 -4.66
N TYR A 110 -7.29 24.60 -4.89
CA TYR A 110 -6.61 25.53 -5.80
C TYR A 110 -7.15 25.42 -7.23
N TYR A 111 -7.36 24.19 -7.74
CA TYR A 111 -7.80 23.97 -9.12
C TYR A 111 -9.32 24.06 -9.32
N PHE A 112 -10.11 23.66 -8.34
CA PHE A 112 -11.56 23.48 -8.48
C PHE A 112 -12.39 24.28 -7.46
N GLY A 113 -11.74 25.07 -6.60
CA GLY A 113 -12.42 25.81 -5.54
C GLY A 113 -13.19 24.91 -4.57
N SER A 114 -14.33 25.37 -4.10
CA SER A 114 -15.19 24.62 -3.17
C SER A 114 -15.68 23.28 -3.72
N PHE A 115 -15.89 23.19 -5.03
CA PHE A 115 -16.27 21.94 -5.69
C PHE A 115 -15.16 20.87 -5.57
N GLY A 116 -13.89 21.29 -5.58
CA GLY A 116 -12.74 20.43 -5.41
C GLY A 116 -12.75 19.68 -4.09
N HIS A 117 -13.17 20.31 -3.00
CA HIS A 117 -13.32 19.65 -1.70
C HIS A 117 -14.33 18.51 -1.74
N ILE A 118 -15.49 18.73 -2.35
CA ILE A 118 -16.55 17.73 -2.44
C ILE A 118 -16.08 16.56 -3.31
N LEU A 119 -15.47 16.85 -4.45
CA LEU A 119 -14.94 15.83 -5.37
C LEU A 119 -13.86 14.99 -4.71
N LEU A 120 -12.92 15.63 -4.03
CA LEU A 120 -11.85 14.93 -3.30
C LEU A 120 -12.42 14.07 -2.17
N ALA A 121 -13.31 14.64 -1.34
CA ALA A 121 -13.92 13.92 -0.24
C ALA A 121 -14.67 12.67 -0.72
N LEU A 122 -15.45 12.78 -1.78
CA LEU A 122 -16.17 11.65 -2.37
C LEU A 122 -15.20 10.59 -2.91
N THR A 123 -14.19 11.01 -3.67
CA THR A 123 -13.19 10.10 -4.25
C THR A 123 -12.42 9.35 -3.18
N VAL A 124 -11.90 10.06 -2.17
CA VAL A 124 -11.14 9.45 -1.07
C VAL A 124 -12.03 8.52 -0.25
N THR A 125 -13.27 8.92 0.04
CA THR A 125 -14.20 8.08 0.80
C THR A 125 -14.48 6.76 0.07
N ILE A 126 -14.76 6.80 -1.23
CA ILE A 126 -15.03 5.59 -2.02
C ILE A 126 -13.77 4.72 -2.12
N ALA A 127 -12.60 5.32 -2.34
CA ALA A 127 -11.33 4.60 -2.40
C ALA A 127 -11.00 3.91 -1.08
N CYS A 128 -11.10 4.63 0.05
CA CYS A 128 -10.84 4.07 1.38
C CYS A 128 -11.85 2.97 1.74
N LEU A 129 -13.14 3.17 1.42
CA LEU A 129 -14.18 2.16 1.67
C LEU A 129 -13.88 0.86 0.92
N LYS A 130 -13.54 0.96 -0.38
CA LYS A 130 -13.18 -0.21 -1.20
C LYS A 130 -11.97 -0.96 -0.63
N THR A 131 -10.93 -0.23 -0.25
CA THR A 131 -9.72 -0.82 0.33
C THR A 131 -10.01 -1.47 1.69
N SER A 132 -10.78 -0.81 2.55
CA SER A 132 -11.16 -1.35 3.86
C SER A 132 -11.96 -2.66 3.74
N ILE A 133 -12.94 -2.70 2.83
CA ILE A 133 -13.71 -3.92 2.56
C ILE A 133 -12.78 -5.04 2.09
N GLY A 134 -11.87 -4.75 1.17
CA GLY A 134 -10.91 -5.71 0.66
C GLY A 134 -9.99 -6.27 1.75
N LEU A 135 -9.41 -5.42 2.58
CA LEU A 135 -8.51 -5.83 3.67
C LEU A 135 -9.25 -6.64 4.75
N ILE A 136 -10.43 -6.20 5.18
CA ILE A 136 -11.24 -6.94 6.16
C ILE A 136 -11.61 -8.31 5.60
N THR A 137 -11.99 -8.38 4.31
CA THR A 137 -12.30 -9.65 3.65
C THR A 137 -11.07 -10.56 3.61
N ALA A 138 -9.91 -10.06 3.18
CA ALA A 138 -8.67 -10.82 3.12
C ALA A 138 -8.27 -11.37 4.49
N CYS A 139 -8.24 -10.52 5.52
CA CYS A 139 -7.92 -10.93 6.88
C CYS A 139 -8.92 -11.98 7.40
N SER A 140 -10.22 -11.74 7.23
CA SER A 140 -11.26 -12.65 7.73
C SER A 140 -11.21 -14.01 7.04
N THR A 141 -10.95 -14.06 5.73
CA THR A 141 -10.78 -15.30 4.97
C THR A 141 -9.54 -16.05 5.48
N THR A 142 -8.40 -15.36 5.56
CA THR A 142 -7.15 -15.96 6.03
C THR A 142 -7.28 -16.55 7.43
N PHE A 143 -7.87 -15.81 8.37
CA PHE A 143 -8.04 -16.28 9.74
C PHE A 143 -9.04 -17.42 9.85
N SER A 144 -10.11 -17.42 9.07
CA SER A 144 -11.07 -18.53 9.06
C SER A 144 -10.49 -19.81 8.45
N GLU A 145 -9.55 -19.69 7.50
CA GLU A 145 -8.83 -20.84 6.93
C GLU A 145 -7.73 -21.37 7.86
N LEU A 146 -7.01 -20.48 8.56
CA LEU A 146 -5.96 -20.88 9.51
C LEU A 146 -6.54 -21.52 10.77
N TYR A 147 -7.70 -21.07 11.22
CA TYR A 147 -8.33 -21.54 12.45
C TYR A 147 -9.79 -22.01 12.21
N PRO A 148 -9.98 -23.12 11.47
CA PRO A 148 -11.32 -23.55 11.04
C PRO A 148 -12.25 -23.94 12.21
N ASN A 149 -11.69 -24.27 13.37
CA ASN A 149 -12.43 -24.66 14.58
C ASN A 149 -12.68 -23.49 15.55
N SER A 150 -12.30 -22.25 15.23
CA SER A 150 -12.44 -21.09 16.11
C SER A 150 -13.73 -20.33 15.78
N PHE A 151 -13.61 -19.25 15.01
CA PHE A 151 -14.74 -18.39 14.69
C PHE A 151 -15.12 -18.47 13.20
N SER A 152 -16.38 -18.17 12.91
CA SER A 152 -16.83 -18.07 11.52
C SER A 152 -16.25 -16.80 10.84
N TYR A 153 -16.20 -16.81 9.50
CA TYR A 153 -15.81 -15.64 8.71
C TYR A 153 -16.54 -14.36 9.13
N ARG A 154 -17.84 -14.43 9.41
CA ARG A 154 -18.64 -13.27 9.83
C ARG A 154 -18.19 -12.68 11.15
N THR A 155 -17.82 -13.55 12.09
CA THR A 155 -17.32 -13.12 13.40
C THR A 155 -15.97 -12.43 13.29
N TYR A 156 -15.05 -12.99 12.50
CA TYR A 156 -13.77 -12.35 12.21
C TYR A 156 -13.94 -10.99 11.52
N ALA A 157 -14.80 -10.91 10.51
CA ALA A 157 -15.08 -9.66 9.82
C ALA A 157 -15.63 -8.58 10.77
N PHE A 158 -16.50 -8.96 11.68
CA PHE A 158 -17.06 -8.05 12.69
C PHE A 158 -15.98 -7.57 13.68
N ILE A 159 -15.15 -8.47 14.19
CA ILE A 159 -14.04 -8.13 15.10
C ILE A 159 -13.06 -7.17 14.41
N PHE A 160 -12.59 -7.48 13.19
CA PHE A 160 -11.66 -6.62 12.47
C PHE A 160 -12.27 -5.26 12.13
N THR A 161 -13.57 -5.21 11.83
CA THR A 161 -14.27 -3.94 11.60
C THR A 161 -14.30 -3.07 12.84
N ILE A 162 -14.62 -3.63 14.00
CA ILE A 162 -14.65 -2.88 15.27
C ILE A 162 -13.25 -2.39 15.62
N VAL A 163 -12.24 -3.25 15.55
CA VAL A 163 -10.85 -2.88 15.86
C VAL A 163 -10.38 -1.75 14.94
N SER A 164 -10.62 -1.88 13.63
CA SER A 164 -10.27 -0.84 12.65
C SER A 164 -11.01 0.47 12.92
N PHE A 165 -12.29 0.41 13.28
CA PHE A 165 -13.07 1.59 13.63
C PHE A 165 -12.51 2.32 14.88
N LEU A 166 -12.13 1.57 15.92
CA LEU A 166 -11.53 2.15 17.12
C LEU A 166 -10.20 2.84 16.79
N ILE A 167 -9.34 2.18 16.00
CA ILE A 167 -8.06 2.74 15.57
C ILE A 167 -8.26 3.99 14.69
N ALA A 168 -9.25 3.99 13.81
CA ALA A 168 -9.53 5.12 12.92
C ALA A 168 -9.84 6.42 13.66
N ASN A 169 -10.36 6.35 14.90
CA ASN A 169 -10.66 7.53 15.72
C ASN A 169 -9.40 8.26 16.24
N VAL A 170 -8.22 7.66 16.15
CA VAL A 170 -6.95 8.27 16.62
C VAL A 170 -6.47 9.38 15.66
N GLY A 171 -6.95 9.39 14.43
CA GLY A 171 -6.60 10.36 13.40
C GLY A 171 -5.43 9.92 12.52
N LEU A 172 -5.46 10.39 11.26
CA LEU A 172 -4.55 9.94 10.20
C LEU A 172 -3.07 10.16 10.54
N THR A 173 -2.72 11.34 11.04
CA THR A 173 -1.31 11.67 11.36
C THR A 173 -0.75 10.75 12.43
N SER A 174 -1.52 10.48 13.49
CA SER A 174 -1.10 9.58 14.58
C SER A 174 -1.00 8.14 14.12
N ILE A 175 -1.91 7.69 13.24
CA ILE A 175 -1.87 6.35 12.65
C ILE A 175 -0.61 6.18 11.81
N ILE A 176 -0.25 7.16 10.98
CA ILE A 176 0.97 7.13 10.17
C ILE A 176 2.21 7.03 11.08
N PHE A 177 2.27 7.89 12.11
CA PHE A 177 3.39 7.89 13.05
C PHE A 177 3.57 6.54 13.77
N LEU A 178 2.47 5.91 14.17
CA LEU A 178 2.50 4.60 14.82
C LEU A 178 2.80 3.46 13.84
N ALA A 179 2.39 3.59 12.58
CA ALA A 179 2.58 2.56 11.57
C ALA A 179 4.03 2.44 11.11
N ILE A 180 4.79 3.55 11.03
CA ILE A 180 6.16 3.56 10.52
C ILE A 180 7.09 2.55 11.23
N PRO A 181 7.19 2.50 12.57
CA PRO A 181 8.04 1.53 13.26
C PRO A 181 7.62 0.07 12.99
N ILE A 182 6.31 -0.18 12.94
CA ILE A 182 5.75 -1.51 12.65
C ILE A 182 6.12 -1.93 11.22
N LEU A 183 6.03 -1.02 10.29
CA LEU A 183 6.40 -1.25 8.90
C LEU A 183 7.89 -1.53 8.75
N MET A 184 8.75 -0.78 9.41
CA MET A 184 10.20 -1.01 9.40
C MET A 184 10.57 -2.43 9.86
N LEU A 185 9.79 -3.00 10.78
CA LEU A 185 9.95 -4.39 11.22
C LEU A 185 9.38 -5.41 10.21
N LEU A 186 8.19 -5.14 9.68
CA LEU A 186 7.46 -6.09 8.83
C LEU A 186 7.99 -6.17 7.41
N TYR A 187 8.49 -5.09 6.84
CA TYR A 187 8.94 -5.05 5.46
C TYR A 187 10.16 -5.93 5.17
N PRO A 188 11.25 -5.90 5.94
CA PRO A 188 12.38 -6.80 5.71
C PRO A 188 11.95 -8.27 5.75
N LEU A 189 11.05 -8.60 6.67
CA LEU A 189 10.48 -9.94 6.82
C LEU A 189 9.65 -10.34 5.59
N ALA A 190 8.79 -9.45 5.11
CA ALA A 190 7.97 -9.67 3.92
C ALA A 190 8.82 -9.85 2.66
N ILE A 191 9.83 -8.98 2.45
CA ILE A 191 10.75 -9.07 1.31
C ILE A 191 11.54 -10.38 1.36
N THR A 192 12.06 -10.73 2.53
CA THR A 192 12.78 -12.00 2.73
C THR A 192 11.91 -13.20 2.39
N LEU A 193 10.65 -13.22 2.83
CA LEU A 193 9.70 -14.27 2.48
C LEU A 193 9.40 -14.33 0.97
N ILE A 194 9.24 -13.18 0.32
CA ILE A 194 9.01 -13.12 -1.14
C ILE A 194 10.21 -13.68 -1.90
N ILE A 195 11.43 -13.22 -1.57
CA ILE A 195 12.67 -13.70 -2.19
C ILE A 195 12.81 -15.22 -1.97
N LEU A 196 12.54 -15.68 -0.75
CA LEU A 196 12.62 -17.09 -0.41
C LEU A 196 11.61 -17.94 -1.21
N ALA A 197 10.40 -17.42 -1.40
CA ALA A 197 9.38 -18.08 -2.22
C ALA A 197 9.85 -18.25 -3.68
N PHE A 198 10.52 -17.23 -4.26
CA PHE A 198 11.09 -17.34 -5.61
C PHE A 198 12.25 -18.32 -5.70
N ILE A 199 13.12 -18.36 -4.67
CA ILE A 199 14.31 -19.21 -4.64
C ILE A 199 13.98 -20.64 -4.17
N SER A 200 12.82 -20.86 -3.56
CA SER A 200 12.41 -22.17 -3.06
C SER A 200 12.38 -23.27 -4.14
N ALA A 201 12.19 -22.88 -5.40
CA ALA A 201 12.31 -23.79 -6.53
C ALA A 201 13.71 -24.40 -6.70
N ILE A 202 14.77 -23.72 -6.22
CA ILE A 202 16.16 -24.15 -6.31
C ILE A 202 16.57 -24.99 -5.11
N PHE A 203 16.15 -24.61 -3.89
CA PHE A 203 16.56 -25.24 -2.63
C PHE A 203 15.57 -26.27 -2.07
N GLY A 204 14.38 -26.38 -2.68
CA GLY A 204 13.30 -27.15 -2.10
C GLY A 204 12.70 -26.48 -0.86
N TYR A 205 11.57 -27.03 -0.37
CA TYR A 205 10.90 -26.51 0.84
C TYR A 205 11.61 -27.00 2.12
N HIS A 206 12.84 -26.53 2.37
CA HIS A 206 13.55 -26.86 3.60
C HIS A 206 13.20 -25.88 4.73
N ARG A 207 12.55 -26.42 5.77
CA ARG A 207 12.09 -25.68 6.95
C ARG A 207 13.21 -24.85 7.64
N TYR A 208 14.44 -25.36 7.60
CA TYR A 208 15.62 -24.71 8.20
C TYR A 208 16.02 -23.44 7.47
N VAL A 209 15.85 -23.35 6.15
CA VAL A 209 16.19 -22.16 5.36
C VAL A 209 15.28 -21.01 5.72
N TYR A 210 13.99 -21.26 5.89
CA TYR A 210 13.01 -20.26 6.32
C TYR A 210 13.31 -19.74 7.73
N SER A 211 13.64 -20.63 8.67
CA SER A 211 13.98 -20.23 10.04
C SER A 211 15.30 -19.45 10.11
N CYS A 212 16.34 -19.87 9.38
CA CYS A 212 17.63 -19.21 9.38
C CYS A 212 17.55 -17.78 8.83
N LEU A 213 16.83 -17.57 7.73
CA LEU A 213 16.66 -16.23 7.13
C LEU A 213 15.79 -15.30 7.96
N LEU A 214 14.79 -15.84 8.67
CA LEU A 214 14.00 -15.07 9.63
C LEU A 214 14.85 -14.56 10.81
N TYR A 215 15.82 -15.36 11.27
CA TYR A 215 16.73 -14.97 12.35
C TYR A 215 17.84 -14.03 11.89
N THR A 216 18.25 -14.08 10.62
CA THR A 216 19.30 -13.23 10.04
C THR A 216 18.75 -11.98 9.34
N SER A 217 17.43 -11.85 9.23
CA SER A 217 16.82 -10.61 8.76
C SER A 217 17.25 -9.46 9.68
N PRO A 218 17.87 -8.39 9.15
CA PRO A 218 18.33 -7.31 9.98
C PRO A 218 17.12 -6.69 10.71
N SER A 219 17.11 -6.84 12.04
CA SER A 219 16.25 -6.01 12.87
C SER A 219 16.80 -4.59 12.85
N PRO A 220 15.99 -3.57 12.68
CA PRO A 220 16.41 -2.18 12.73
C PRO A 220 17.02 -1.80 14.05
#